data_4840b333ce2c91b87e1e7a8a2384e861
#
_entry.id   4840b333ce2c91b87e1e7a8a2384e861
#
_cell.length_a   1.000
_cell.length_b   1.000
_cell.length_c   1.000
_cell.angle_alpha   90.00
_cell.angle_beta   90.00
_cell.angle_gamma   90.00
#
_symmetry.space_group_name_H-M   'P 1'
#
loop_
_entity.id
_entity.type
_entity.pdbx_description
1 polymer ?
#
loop_
_entity_poly.entity_id
_entity_poly.type
_entity_poly.pdbx_seq_one_letter_code
_entity_poly.pdbx_strand_id
1 'polypeptide(L)'
;MVDQPPRFVSVTPMKNEGPFVLEWVAHNQAIGIDQMVVMTNDCTDGTDALLERLDQRGVLIHVDNNSRRGTSPQKRAYKRFLQMEIAGPEDWVIVIDADEQINVKTGDNTLKSLVDAVPDAKMISMTWRLFGNAGVVQFEDRFLSEQFRRAAPERKPRPAQAWGLKTMFQRHLWDVIGVHRPKRPTVDRMEDCHWYNGSGQPMPERFFTSSWRSARDSVGYDLVQLNHYALKSCESYLVKKVRGRAHHTGDSLGLEYWNIMNQNAVVETSIDAIAARKRDCFDDLMSDPETARLHHQSCELHRKQISELLGTSEMQELMHQMTTQADTVTRGAT
;
A
#
# COMPACT_ATOMS: atom_id res chain seq x y z
N MET A 1 -4.83 -9.51 34.78
CA MET A 1 -4.01 -9.30 33.58
C MET A 1 -4.09 -7.83 33.27
N VAL A 2 -2.95 -7.13 33.13
CA VAL A 2 -2.95 -5.72 32.73
C VAL A 2 -3.46 -5.72 31.30
N ASP A 3 -4.58 -5.06 31.05
CA ASP A 3 -5.15 -4.88 29.72
C ASP A 3 -4.13 -4.11 28.88
N GLN A 4 -3.42 -4.78 28.01
CA GLN A 4 -2.52 -4.10 27.06
C GLN A 4 -3.37 -3.41 26.00
N PRO A 5 -3.00 -2.19 25.59
CA PRO A 5 -3.73 -1.50 24.55
C PRO A 5 -3.74 -2.34 23.26
N PRO A 6 -4.81 -2.28 22.45
CA PRO A 6 -4.88 -2.96 21.16
C PRO A 6 -3.71 -2.58 20.25
N ARG A 7 -3.07 -3.56 19.63
CA ARG A 7 -1.96 -3.36 18.70
C ARG A 7 -2.48 -3.14 17.28
N PHE A 8 -1.66 -2.49 16.46
CA PHE A 8 -1.86 -2.38 15.02
C PHE A 8 -1.00 -3.43 14.31
N VAL A 9 -1.65 -4.42 13.70
CA VAL A 9 -1.00 -5.55 13.04
C VAL A 9 -1.31 -5.52 11.54
N SER A 10 -0.29 -5.36 10.69
CA SER A 10 -0.49 -5.37 9.24
C SER A 10 -0.18 -6.72 8.61
N VAL A 11 -0.87 -7.02 7.51
CA VAL A 11 -0.58 -8.17 6.64
C VAL A 11 -0.47 -7.72 5.18
N THR A 12 0.68 -8.03 4.56
CA THR A 12 1.03 -7.58 3.21
C THR A 12 1.58 -8.73 2.38
N PRO A 13 0.86 -9.18 1.35
CA PRO A 13 1.44 -10.00 0.29
C PRO A 13 2.36 -9.11 -0.58
N MET A 14 3.59 -9.56 -0.83
CA MET A 14 4.58 -8.79 -1.55
C MET A 14 5.30 -9.65 -2.60
N LYS A 15 5.60 -9.06 -3.77
CA LYS A 15 6.40 -9.71 -4.81
C LYS A 15 7.20 -8.65 -5.57
N ASN A 16 8.52 -8.82 -5.63
CA ASN A 16 9.41 -7.95 -6.40
C ASN A 16 9.19 -6.44 -6.14
N GLU A 17 9.36 -6.03 -4.88
CA GLU A 17 9.29 -4.63 -4.42
C GLU A 17 10.58 -4.20 -3.70
N GLY A 18 11.68 -4.94 -3.89
CA GLY A 18 12.94 -4.78 -3.16
C GLY A 18 13.40 -3.34 -2.95
N PRO A 19 13.48 -2.47 -4.00
CA PRO A 19 13.91 -1.08 -3.86
C PRO A 19 13.01 -0.22 -2.94
N PHE A 20 11.77 -0.63 -2.71
CA PHE A 20 10.77 0.15 -2.00
C PHE A 20 10.46 -0.38 -0.59
N VAL A 21 11.01 -1.54 -0.23
CA VAL A 21 10.75 -2.23 1.05
C VAL A 21 11.11 -1.35 2.24
N LEU A 22 12.32 -0.77 2.27
CA LEU A 22 12.78 -0.03 3.44
C LEU A 22 11.98 1.25 3.69
N GLU A 23 11.63 2.00 2.63
CA GLU A 23 10.74 3.16 2.79
C GLU A 23 9.37 2.72 3.31
N TRP A 24 8.81 1.63 2.77
CA TRP A 24 7.52 1.10 3.19
C TRP A 24 7.54 0.66 4.67
N VAL A 25 8.58 -0.03 5.10
CA VAL A 25 8.76 -0.44 6.52
C VAL A 25 8.91 0.78 7.42
N ALA A 26 9.81 1.72 7.06
CA ALA A 26 10.03 2.95 7.82
C ALA A 26 8.75 3.81 7.96
N HIS A 27 7.95 3.89 6.90
CA HIS A 27 6.67 4.57 6.92
C HIS A 27 5.70 3.92 7.92
N ASN A 28 5.57 2.59 7.86
CA ASN A 28 4.67 1.84 8.73
C ASN A 28 5.08 1.92 10.21
N GLN A 29 6.40 1.91 10.51
CA GLN A 29 6.91 2.18 11.84
C GLN A 29 6.57 3.61 12.29
N ALA A 30 6.79 4.60 11.41
CA ALA A 30 6.56 6.01 11.73
C ALA A 30 5.10 6.34 12.05
N ILE A 31 4.12 5.61 11.50
CA ILE A 31 2.70 5.78 11.82
C ILE A 31 2.22 4.88 12.97
N GLY A 32 3.10 4.05 13.55
CA GLY A 32 2.80 3.24 14.73
C GLY A 32 2.16 1.88 14.42
N ILE A 33 2.56 1.20 13.35
CA ILE A 33 2.24 -0.24 13.18
C ILE A 33 3.15 -1.03 14.13
N ASP A 34 2.55 -1.76 15.06
CA ASP A 34 3.27 -2.53 16.08
C ASP A 34 3.89 -3.82 15.54
N GLN A 35 3.20 -4.45 14.59
CA GLN A 35 3.66 -5.69 13.97
C GLN A 35 3.33 -5.73 12.48
N MET A 36 4.32 -5.86 11.65
CA MET A 36 4.17 -6.11 10.21
C MET A 36 4.38 -7.60 9.91
N VAL A 37 3.46 -8.21 9.15
CA VAL A 37 3.59 -9.56 8.61
C VAL A 37 3.64 -9.48 7.10
N VAL A 38 4.80 -9.76 6.51
CA VAL A 38 5.01 -9.68 5.07
C VAL A 38 5.16 -11.08 4.49
N MET A 39 4.37 -11.39 3.48
CA MET A 39 4.33 -12.71 2.85
C MET A 39 4.75 -12.62 1.39
N THR A 40 5.92 -13.15 1.06
CA THR A 40 6.49 -13.10 -0.29
C THR A 40 6.17 -14.34 -1.11
N ASN A 41 6.07 -14.16 -2.43
CA ASN A 41 6.02 -15.28 -3.36
C ASN A 41 6.83 -14.98 -4.62
N ASP A 42 7.61 -15.95 -5.07
CA ASP A 42 8.34 -15.95 -6.34
C ASP A 42 9.13 -14.65 -6.57
N CYS A 43 9.86 -14.16 -5.56
CA CYS A 43 10.70 -12.98 -5.68
C CYS A 43 12.01 -13.28 -6.41
N THR A 44 12.49 -12.33 -7.21
CA THR A 44 13.70 -12.45 -8.04
C THR A 44 14.58 -11.20 -7.99
N ASP A 45 14.18 -10.18 -7.21
CA ASP A 45 14.80 -8.86 -7.12
C ASP A 45 15.46 -8.58 -5.76
N GLY A 46 15.58 -9.60 -4.90
CA GLY A 46 16.15 -9.48 -3.55
C GLY A 46 15.13 -9.05 -2.48
N THR A 47 13.85 -8.89 -2.81
CA THR A 47 12.79 -8.57 -1.83
C THR A 47 12.77 -9.54 -0.66
N ASP A 48 12.80 -10.83 -0.93
CA ASP A 48 12.76 -11.90 0.07
C ASP A 48 13.99 -11.90 0.99
N ALA A 49 15.19 -11.75 0.44
CA ALA A 49 16.43 -11.69 1.21
C ALA A 49 16.45 -10.46 2.16
N LEU A 50 15.99 -9.30 1.68
CA LEU A 50 15.89 -8.09 2.48
C LEU A 50 14.87 -8.25 3.62
N LEU A 51 13.70 -8.81 3.34
CA LEU A 51 12.67 -9.08 4.34
C LEU A 51 13.10 -10.13 5.37
N GLU A 52 13.80 -11.17 4.94
CA GLU A 52 14.38 -12.16 5.85
C GLU A 52 15.40 -11.52 6.82
N ARG A 53 16.23 -10.58 6.33
CA ARG A 53 17.14 -9.84 7.21
C ARG A 53 16.39 -8.98 8.22
N LEU A 54 15.32 -8.32 7.82
CA LEU A 54 14.47 -7.53 8.71
C LEU A 54 13.75 -8.40 9.76
N ASP A 55 13.35 -9.61 9.40
CA ASP A 55 12.78 -10.61 10.33
C ASP A 55 13.83 -11.04 11.37
N GLN A 56 15.04 -11.39 10.95
CA GLN A 56 16.16 -11.72 11.84
C GLN A 56 16.49 -10.59 12.84
N ARG A 57 16.25 -9.35 12.45
CA ARG A 57 16.39 -8.17 13.32
C ARG A 57 15.18 -7.92 14.23
N GLY A 58 14.10 -8.68 14.08
CA GLY A 58 12.85 -8.48 14.84
C GLY A 58 12.05 -7.25 14.42
N VAL A 59 12.31 -6.70 13.22
CA VAL A 59 11.60 -5.53 12.68
C VAL A 59 10.19 -5.89 12.19
N LEU A 60 10.05 -7.06 11.61
CA LEU A 60 8.81 -7.60 11.06
C LEU A 60 8.81 -9.13 11.11
N ILE A 61 7.73 -9.76 10.71
CA ILE A 61 7.67 -11.20 10.47
C ILE A 61 7.62 -11.43 8.95
N HIS A 62 8.62 -12.10 8.40
CA HIS A 62 8.66 -12.53 7.02
C HIS A 62 8.20 -13.97 6.87
N VAL A 63 7.38 -14.24 5.88
CA VAL A 63 6.84 -15.58 5.62
C VAL A 63 6.95 -15.90 4.13
N ASP A 64 7.70 -16.94 3.78
CA ASP A 64 7.67 -17.49 2.43
C ASP A 64 6.27 -18.05 2.13
N ASN A 65 5.61 -17.47 1.15
CA ASN A 65 4.27 -17.80 0.70
C ASN A 65 4.28 -18.44 -0.72
N ASN A 66 5.41 -19.00 -1.14
CA ASN A 66 5.53 -19.73 -2.41
C ASN A 66 4.54 -20.90 -2.47
N SER A 67 3.98 -21.15 -3.64
CA SER A 67 2.93 -22.16 -3.82
C SER A 67 3.16 -23.05 -5.03
N ARG A 68 2.88 -24.31 -4.83
CA ARG A 68 2.63 -25.26 -5.90
C ARG A 68 1.21 -25.05 -6.42
N ARG A 69 1.04 -24.51 -7.65
CA ARG A 69 -0.15 -24.37 -8.51
C ARG A 69 -1.55 -24.18 -7.86
N GLY A 70 -2.31 -23.23 -8.35
CA GLY A 70 -3.79 -23.23 -8.33
C GLY A 70 -4.49 -22.27 -7.38
N THR A 71 -3.81 -21.60 -6.42
CA THR A 71 -4.46 -20.63 -5.51
C THR A 71 -3.82 -19.25 -5.64
N SER A 72 -4.65 -18.18 -5.60
CA SER A 72 -4.15 -16.80 -5.53
C SER A 72 -3.18 -16.63 -4.35
N PRO A 73 -1.93 -16.18 -4.57
CA PRO A 73 -0.95 -15.97 -3.50
C PRO A 73 -1.50 -15.08 -2.38
N GLN A 74 -2.25 -14.04 -2.71
CA GLN A 74 -2.84 -13.12 -1.75
C GLN A 74 -3.90 -13.79 -0.88
N LYS A 75 -4.83 -14.57 -1.46
CA LYS A 75 -5.83 -15.29 -0.65
C LYS A 75 -5.19 -16.29 0.31
N ARG A 76 -4.10 -16.92 -0.12
CA ARG A 76 -3.33 -17.85 0.70
C ARG A 76 -2.62 -17.11 1.84
N ALA A 77 -2.00 -15.96 1.56
CA ALA A 77 -1.35 -15.12 2.55
C ALA A 77 -2.33 -14.75 3.67
N TYR A 78 -3.52 -14.27 3.35
CA TYR A 78 -4.52 -13.89 4.35
C TYR A 78 -5.02 -15.08 5.17
N LYS A 79 -5.23 -16.24 4.53
CA LYS A 79 -5.60 -17.47 5.26
C LYS A 79 -4.48 -17.88 6.22
N ARG A 80 -3.23 -17.83 5.78
CA ARG A 80 -2.06 -18.18 6.60
C ARG A 80 -1.89 -17.22 7.76
N PHE A 81 -2.05 -15.92 7.54
CA PHE A 81 -2.02 -14.92 8.61
C PHE A 81 -3.02 -15.24 9.73
N LEU A 82 -4.27 -15.59 9.39
CA LEU A 82 -5.27 -15.99 10.35
C LEU A 82 -4.85 -17.25 11.15
N GLN A 83 -4.19 -18.20 10.50
CA GLN A 83 -3.71 -19.43 11.13
C GLN A 83 -2.50 -19.20 12.06
N MET A 84 -1.76 -18.10 11.89
CA MET A 84 -0.63 -17.74 12.74
C MET A 84 -1.05 -17.13 14.08
N GLU A 85 -2.32 -16.73 14.23
CA GLU A 85 -2.88 -16.16 15.46
C GLU A 85 -2.06 -15.02 16.09
N ILE A 86 -1.41 -14.21 15.24
CA ILE A 86 -0.52 -13.11 15.68
C ILE A 86 -1.34 -11.95 16.27
N ALA A 87 -2.50 -11.66 15.70
CA ALA A 87 -3.39 -10.61 16.17
C ALA A 87 -4.39 -11.17 17.19
N GLY A 88 -4.42 -10.56 18.37
CA GLY A 88 -5.43 -10.83 19.39
C GLY A 88 -6.82 -10.30 19.01
N PRO A 89 -7.88 -10.66 19.77
CA PRO A 89 -9.26 -10.29 19.43
C PRO A 89 -9.47 -8.79 19.26
N GLU A 90 -8.88 -7.95 20.10
CA GLU A 90 -9.03 -6.49 20.10
C GLU A 90 -7.99 -5.78 19.23
N ASP A 91 -6.97 -6.49 18.73
CA ASP A 91 -5.95 -5.92 17.85
C ASP A 91 -6.59 -5.46 16.52
N TRP A 92 -6.07 -4.35 16.00
CA TRP A 92 -6.43 -3.83 14.68
C TRP A 92 -5.67 -4.57 13.59
N VAL A 93 -6.39 -5.20 12.68
CA VAL A 93 -5.82 -5.83 11.48
C VAL A 93 -5.89 -4.85 10.32
N ILE A 94 -4.75 -4.66 9.64
CA ILE A 94 -4.59 -3.74 8.52
C ILE A 94 -4.10 -4.51 7.31
N VAL A 95 -4.92 -4.52 6.25
CA VAL A 95 -4.49 -5.05 4.95
C VAL A 95 -3.97 -3.88 4.11
N ILE A 96 -2.70 -3.93 3.75
CA ILE A 96 -2.05 -2.86 2.99
C ILE A 96 -1.14 -3.47 1.92
N ASP A 97 -1.10 -2.89 0.72
CA ASP A 97 -0.22 -3.33 -0.35
C ASP A 97 1.13 -2.59 -0.30
N ALA A 98 2.17 -3.13 -0.94
CA ALA A 98 3.53 -2.56 -0.92
C ALA A 98 3.65 -1.19 -1.61
N ASP A 99 2.69 -0.81 -2.42
CA ASP A 99 2.60 0.48 -3.11
C ASP A 99 1.58 1.44 -2.47
N GLU A 100 1.17 1.14 -1.22
CA GLU A 100 0.24 1.94 -0.44
C GLU A 100 0.92 2.49 0.82
N GLN A 101 0.64 3.76 1.17
CA GLN A 101 1.08 4.40 2.41
C GLN A 101 -0.11 5.07 3.09
N ILE A 102 -0.40 4.66 4.33
CA ILE A 102 -1.47 5.27 5.14
C ILE A 102 -1.03 6.67 5.56
N ASN A 103 -1.82 7.67 5.23
CA ASN A 103 -1.56 9.07 5.57
C ASN A 103 -2.60 9.54 6.59
N VAL A 104 -2.25 9.46 7.87
CA VAL A 104 -3.07 9.98 8.97
C VAL A 104 -2.90 11.49 9.05
N LYS A 105 -4.00 12.23 9.15
CA LYS A 105 -4.05 13.69 9.11
C LYS A 105 -4.50 14.31 10.44
N THR A 106 -4.58 13.54 11.51
CA THR A 106 -5.05 13.99 12.82
C THR A 106 -4.02 13.69 13.90
N GLY A 107 -4.06 14.49 14.97
CA GLY A 107 -3.17 14.37 16.12
C GLY A 107 -1.69 14.45 15.74
N ASP A 108 -0.92 13.48 16.19
CA ASP A 108 0.51 13.34 15.87
C ASP A 108 0.76 12.53 14.56
N ASN A 109 -0.29 12.32 13.76
CA ASN A 109 -0.24 11.56 12.50
C ASN A 109 0.09 10.08 12.69
N THR A 110 -0.35 9.47 13.80
CA THR A 110 -0.24 8.02 14.06
C THR A 110 -1.59 7.32 13.96
N LEU A 111 -1.57 5.99 13.83
CA LEU A 111 -2.79 5.17 13.87
C LEU A 111 -3.50 5.29 15.23
N LYS A 112 -2.74 5.47 16.30
CA LYS A 112 -3.32 5.75 17.62
C LYS A 112 -4.14 7.04 17.61
N SER A 113 -3.60 8.13 17.09
CA SER A 113 -4.35 9.39 16.95
C SER A 113 -5.58 9.27 16.05
N LEU A 114 -5.53 8.42 15.02
CA LEU A 114 -6.69 8.15 14.18
C LEU A 114 -7.81 7.47 14.98
N VAL A 115 -7.48 6.44 15.75
CA VAL A 115 -8.47 5.74 16.60
C VAL A 115 -8.99 6.65 17.72
N ASP A 116 -8.11 7.44 18.35
CA ASP A 116 -8.50 8.41 19.39
C ASP A 116 -9.47 9.49 18.83
N ALA A 117 -9.36 9.85 17.54
CA ALA A 117 -10.26 10.80 16.88
C ALA A 117 -11.66 10.21 16.58
N VAL A 118 -11.80 8.89 16.57
CA VAL A 118 -13.08 8.18 16.36
C VAL A 118 -13.20 7.07 17.42
N PRO A 119 -13.40 7.42 18.70
CA PRO A 119 -13.22 6.50 19.83
C PRO A 119 -14.14 5.29 19.82
N ASP A 120 -15.31 5.41 19.19
CA ASP A 120 -16.25 4.29 19.07
C ASP A 120 -15.93 3.37 17.88
N ALA A 121 -14.95 3.73 17.04
CA ALA A 121 -14.65 2.95 15.84
C ALA A 121 -14.07 1.57 16.20
N LYS A 122 -14.58 0.57 15.53
CA LYS A 122 -14.00 -0.79 15.47
C LYS A 122 -13.56 -1.13 14.04
N MET A 123 -13.95 -0.30 13.07
CA MET A 123 -13.55 -0.40 11.67
C MET A 123 -13.41 1.00 11.06
N ILE A 124 -12.35 1.21 10.30
CA ILE A 124 -12.12 2.47 9.56
C ILE A 124 -11.72 2.13 8.12
N SER A 125 -12.50 2.66 7.15
CA SER A 125 -12.18 2.56 5.74
C SER A 125 -11.36 3.76 5.28
N MET A 126 -10.19 3.48 4.71
CA MET A 126 -9.28 4.46 4.15
C MET A 126 -9.44 4.47 2.63
N THR A 127 -9.92 5.58 2.08
CA THR A 127 -10.10 5.72 0.64
C THR A 127 -8.76 6.01 -0.04
N TRP A 128 -8.49 5.37 -1.18
CA TRP A 128 -7.32 5.65 -2.01
C TRP A 128 -7.27 7.11 -2.45
N ARG A 129 -6.08 7.66 -2.41
CA ARG A 129 -5.67 8.84 -3.14
C ARG A 129 -4.68 8.37 -4.21
N LEU A 130 -5.09 8.36 -5.47
CA LEU A 130 -4.21 7.93 -6.56
C LEU A 130 -3.14 8.97 -6.81
N PHE A 131 -1.88 8.58 -6.74
CA PHE A 131 -0.73 9.38 -7.10
C PHE A 131 -0.23 8.98 -8.47
N GLY A 132 -0.05 9.98 -9.35
CA GLY A 132 0.56 9.78 -10.65
C GLY A 132 2.09 9.74 -10.56
N ASN A 133 2.73 9.61 -11.73
CA ASN A 133 4.19 9.59 -11.81
C ASN A 133 4.84 10.97 -11.65
N ALA A 134 4.08 12.05 -11.53
CA ALA A 134 4.56 13.44 -11.39
C ALA A 134 5.58 13.88 -12.47
N GLY A 135 5.60 13.23 -13.65
CA GLY A 135 6.57 13.45 -14.71
C GLY A 135 7.90 12.74 -14.51
N VAL A 136 8.08 11.94 -13.46
CA VAL A 136 9.31 11.20 -13.19
C VAL A 136 9.44 10.04 -14.17
N VAL A 137 10.52 10.05 -14.97
CA VAL A 137 10.80 9.04 -15.97
C VAL A 137 11.73 7.95 -15.42
N GLN A 138 12.86 8.35 -14.86
CA GLN A 138 13.90 7.44 -14.39
C GLN A 138 13.64 6.96 -12.97
N PHE A 139 14.12 5.76 -12.66
CA PHE A 139 14.16 5.24 -11.31
C PHE A 139 15.29 5.91 -10.51
N GLU A 140 14.90 6.48 -9.39
CA GLU A 140 15.83 6.99 -8.37
C GLU A 140 15.55 6.29 -7.04
N ASP A 141 16.63 5.96 -6.30
CA ASP A 141 16.55 5.44 -4.93
C ASP A 141 16.27 6.59 -3.96
N ARG A 142 15.02 7.02 -3.94
CA ARG A 142 14.48 8.10 -3.12
C ARG A 142 13.07 7.76 -2.67
N PHE A 143 12.62 8.35 -1.58
CA PHE A 143 11.26 8.12 -1.06
C PHE A 143 10.18 8.44 -2.10
N LEU A 144 9.20 7.53 -2.21
CA LEU A 144 8.04 7.71 -3.10
C LEU A 144 7.30 9.02 -2.79
N SER A 145 7.11 9.32 -1.49
CA SER A 145 6.46 10.53 -1.04
C SER A 145 7.21 11.83 -1.36
N GLU A 146 8.52 11.77 -1.59
CA GLU A 146 9.33 12.92 -2.04
C GLU A 146 9.25 13.12 -3.56
N GLN A 147 9.17 12.04 -4.32
CA GLN A 147 9.18 12.07 -5.78
C GLN A 147 7.78 12.27 -6.37
N PHE A 148 6.78 11.54 -5.87
CA PHE A 148 5.44 11.47 -6.45
C PHE A 148 4.48 12.32 -5.63
N ARG A 149 4.51 13.63 -5.82
CA ARG A 149 3.77 14.63 -5.04
C ARG A 149 2.51 15.14 -5.74
N ARG A 150 2.10 14.50 -6.84
CA ARG A 150 0.89 14.87 -7.60
C ARG A 150 -0.12 13.74 -7.57
N ALA A 151 -1.38 14.11 -7.31
CA ALA A 151 -2.45 13.17 -7.06
C ALA A 151 -3.75 13.54 -7.78
N ALA A 152 -4.71 12.61 -7.75
CA ALA A 152 -6.10 12.90 -8.10
C ALA A 152 -6.70 13.92 -7.13
N PRO A 153 -7.64 14.78 -7.52
CA PRO A 153 -8.48 15.54 -6.59
C PRO A 153 -9.29 14.60 -5.68
N GLU A 154 -9.57 15.02 -4.44
CA GLU A 154 -10.32 14.19 -3.48
C GLU A 154 -11.69 13.77 -3.99
N ARG A 155 -12.43 14.69 -4.55
CA ARG A 155 -13.79 14.45 -5.05
C ARG A 155 -13.81 14.11 -6.55
N LYS A 156 -13.07 13.04 -6.92
CA LYS A 156 -13.00 12.56 -8.30
C LYS A 156 -13.54 11.12 -8.40
N PRO A 157 -14.83 10.93 -8.74
CA PRO A 157 -15.45 9.60 -8.76
C PRO A 157 -15.05 8.72 -9.96
N ARG A 158 -14.26 9.25 -10.89
CA ARG A 158 -13.76 8.54 -12.08
C ARG A 158 -12.25 8.78 -12.23
N PRO A 159 -11.47 7.77 -12.60
CA PRO A 159 -11.89 6.37 -12.83
C PRO A 159 -12.43 5.71 -11.56
N ALA A 160 -13.06 4.54 -11.70
CA ALA A 160 -13.64 3.82 -10.55
C ALA A 160 -12.62 3.52 -9.45
N GLN A 161 -11.37 3.31 -9.84
CA GLN A 161 -10.22 3.04 -8.97
C GLN A 161 -9.86 4.25 -8.07
N ALA A 162 -10.23 5.49 -8.48
CA ALA A 162 -9.91 6.68 -7.70
C ALA A 162 -10.46 6.64 -6.27
N TRP A 163 -11.51 5.88 -6.03
CA TRP A 163 -12.13 5.70 -4.72
C TRP A 163 -12.10 4.26 -4.22
N GLY A 164 -11.16 3.44 -4.67
CA GLY A 164 -10.86 2.17 -4.01
C GLY A 164 -10.58 2.41 -2.53
N LEU A 165 -10.77 1.40 -1.71
CA LEU A 165 -10.54 1.51 -0.26
C LEU A 165 -9.83 0.28 0.29
N LYS A 166 -9.18 0.47 1.44
CA LYS A 166 -8.79 -0.59 2.37
C LYS A 166 -9.44 -0.30 3.72
N THR A 167 -9.73 -1.34 4.48
CA THR A 167 -10.38 -1.21 5.78
C THR A 167 -9.50 -1.83 6.85
N MET A 168 -9.15 -1.06 7.88
CA MET A 168 -8.60 -1.58 9.12
C MET A 168 -9.77 -1.95 10.06
N PHE A 169 -9.62 -3.00 10.84
CA PHE A 169 -10.71 -3.54 11.66
C PHE A 169 -10.20 -4.32 12.86
N GLN A 170 -10.96 -4.33 13.94
CA GLN A 170 -10.68 -5.20 15.10
C GLN A 170 -10.86 -6.67 14.71
N ARG A 171 -9.89 -7.50 15.11
CA ARG A 171 -9.75 -8.89 14.65
C ARG A 171 -10.98 -9.75 14.92
N HIS A 172 -11.63 -9.57 16.06
CA HIS A 172 -12.77 -10.41 16.49
C HIS A 172 -14.03 -10.24 15.64
N LEU A 173 -14.16 -9.15 14.88
CA LEU A 173 -15.40 -8.83 14.15
C LEU A 173 -15.59 -9.65 12.85
N TRP A 174 -14.55 -10.34 12.37
CA TRP A 174 -14.59 -10.96 11.05
C TRP A 174 -13.77 -12.25 10.98
N ASP A 175 -14.33 -13.28 10.32
CA ASP A 175 -13.68 -14.58 10.15
C ASP A 175 -12.70 -14.61 8.96
N VAL A 176 -12.88 -13.76 7.98
CA VAL A 176 -12.12 -13.80 6.72
C VAL A 176 -11.55 -12.44 6.34
N ILE A 177 -10.24 -12.38 6.14
CA ILE A 177 -9.57 -11.22 5.60
C ILE A 177 -9.82 -11.13 4.08
N GLY A 178 -10.25 -9.97 3.62
CA GLY A 178 -10.39 -9.66 2.19
C GLY A 178 -9.43 -8.56 1.76
N VAL A 179 -9.26 -8.39 0.45
CA VAL A 179 -8.32 -7.41 -0.14
C VAL A 179 -8.65 -5.97 0.25
N HIS A 180 -9.91 -5.61 0.20
CA HIS A 180 -10.39 -4.25 0.42
C HIS A 180 -11.12 -4.08 1.74
N ARG A 181 -11.82 -5.10 2.16
CA ARG A 181 -12.55 -5.19 3.42
C ARG A 181 -12.62 -6.64 3.89
N PRO A 182 -12.79 -6.88 5.19
CA PRO A 182 -13.02 -8.22 5.70
C PRO A 182 -14.37 -8.78 5.22
N LYS A 183 -14.56 -10.08 5.39
CA LYS A 183 -15.75 -10.85 4.96
C LYS A 183 -16.16 -11.82 6.05
N ARG A 184 -17.43 -12.25 6.02
CA ARG A 184 -18.03 -13.12 7.04
C ARG A 184 -17.95 -12.48 8.42
N PRO A 185 -18.84 -11.50 8.69
CA PRO A 185 -18.90 -10.86 10.00
C PRO A 185 -19.27 -11.90 11.08
N THR A 186 -18.75 -11.69 12.27
CA THR A 186 -19.10 -12.44 13.48
C THR A 186 -20.28 -11.82 14.22
N VAL A 187 -20.75 -10.66 13.77
CA VAL A 187 -21.92 -9.93 14.28
C VAL A 187 -23.03 -9.94 13.23
N ASP A 188 -24.28 -9.82 13.69
CA ASP A 188 -25.46 -9.94 12.81
C ASP A 188 -25.79 -8.62 12.09
N ARG A 189 -25.42 -7.47 12.69
CA ARG A 189 -25.77 -6.13 12.17
C ARG A 189 -24.55 -5.27 11.96
N MET A 190 -24.56 -4.46 10.91
CA MET A 190 -23.47 -3.56 10.61
C MET A 190 -23.25 -2.50 11.70
N GLU A 191 -24.29 -2.05 12.37
CA GLU A 191 -24.17 -1.06 13.45
C GLU A 191 -23.27 -1.55 14.58
N ASP A 192 -23.23 -2.87 14.85
CA ASP A 192 -22.37 -3.48 15.87
C ASP A 192 -20.87 -3.46 15.47
N CYS A 193 -20.57 -3.22 14.18
CA CYS A 193 -19.21 -3.06 13.67
C CYS A 193 -18.62 -1.67 13.96
N HIS A 194 -19.42 -0.67 14.32
CA HIS A 194 -18.95 0.71 14.49
C HIS A 194 -18.00 1.13 13.37
N TRP A 195 -18.50 1.07 12.13
CA TRP A 195 -17.70 1.23 10.92
C TRP A 195 -17.76 2.66 10.37
N TYR A 196 -16.61 3.30 10.25
CA TYR A 196 -16.46 4.69 9.82
C TYR A 196 -15.59 4.83 8.57
N ASN A 197 -15.76 5.92 7.84
CA ASN A 197 -14.90 6.30 6.73
C ASN A 197 -13.71 7.15 7.20
N GLY A 198 -12.84 7.55 6.26
CA GLY A 198 -11.65 8.36 6.55
C GLY A 198 -11.92 9.79 7.03
N SER A 199 -13.17 10.21 7.15
CA SER A 199 -13.60 11.48 7.76
C SER A 199 -14.36 11.27 9.08
N GLY A 200 -14.36 10.06 9.64
CA GLY A 200 -15.10 9.75 10.87
C GLY A 200 -16.62 9.72 10.71
N GLN A 201 -17.15 9.57 9.49
CA GLN A 201 -18.57 9.43 9.26
C GLN A 201 -18.95 7.95 9.15
N PRO A 202 -20.13 7.52 9.66
CA PRO A 202 -20.58 6.15 9.56
C PRO A 202 -20.63 5.66 8.11
N MET A 203 -20.17 4.43 7.87
CA MET A 203 -20.24 3.80 6.56
C MET A 203 -21.67 3.32 6.26
N PRO A 204 -22.18 3.47 5.01
CA PRO A 204 -23.50 2.98 4.62
C PRO A 204 -23.63 1.45 4.73
N GLU A 205 -24.82 0.96 5.12
CA GLU A 205 -25.10 -0.45 5.38
C GLU A 205 -24.72 -1.41 4.23
N ARG A 206 -24.81 -0.96 2.96
CA ARG A 206 -24.42 -1.78 1.80
C ARG A 206 -22.96 -2.29 1.86
N PHE A 207 -22.09 -1.64 2.64
CA PHE A 207 -20.70 -2.08 2.81
C PHE A 207 -20.59 -3.34 3.67
N PHE A 208 -21.58 -3.68 4.46
CA PHE A 208 -21.59 -4.90 5.24
C PHE A 208 -21.55 -6.16 4.36
N THR A 209 -22.21 -6.12 3.21
CA THR A 209 -22.30 -7.28 2.30
C THR A 209 -21.39 -7.17 1.08
N SER A 210 -21.20 -5.97 0.51
CA SER A 210 -20.51 -5.78 -0.76
C SER A 210 -19.71 -4.48 -0.79
N SER A 211 -19.10 -4.19 -1.92
CA SER A 211 -18.30 -3.02 -2.26
C SER A 211 -16.82 -3.13 -1.91
N TRP A 212 -16.00 -2.58 -2.80
CA TRP A 212 -14.55 -2.48 -2.69
C TRP A 212 -14.07 -1.03 -2.86
N ARG A 213 -15.00 -0.10 -3.05
CA ARG A 213 -14.71 1.32 -3.25
C ARG A 213 -15.75 2.19 -2.56
N SER A 214 -15.31 3.38 -2.17
CA SER A 214 -16.18 4.44 -1.66
C SER A 214 -17.15 4.97 -2.74
N ALA A 215 -18.17 5.67 -2.31
CA ALA A 215 -19.11 6.41 -3.14
C ALA A 215 -19.25 7.83 -2.58
N ARG A 216 -20.10 8.67 -3.16
CA ARG A 216 -20.27 10.07 -2.72
C ARG A 216 -20.69 10.23 -1.25
N ASP A 217 -21.39 9.24 -0.72
CA ASP A 217 -21.91 9.19 0.66
C ASP A 217 -20.99 8.44 1.64
N SER A 218 -19.84 7.95 1.18
CA SER A 218 -18.91 7.17 2.00
C SER A 218 -17.43 7.55 1.80
N VAL A 219 -17.13 8.41 0.81
CA VAL A 219 -15.77 8.93 0.64
C VAL A 219 -15.42 9.89 1.77
N GLY A 220 -14.22 9.76 2.33
CA GLY A 220 -13.72 10.66 3.37
C GLY A 220 -12.20 10.66 3.41
N TYR A 221 -11.62 11.87 3.64
CA TYR A 221 -10.18 12.09 3.65
C TYR A 221 -9.70 13.01 4.80
N ASP A 222 -10.61 13.44 5.70
CA ASP A 222 -10.29 14.49 6.66
C ASP A 222 -9.35 14.00 7.77
N LEU A 223 -9.52 12.75 8.24
CA LEU A 223 -8.70 12.13 9.29
C LEU A 223 -7.62 11.21 8.75
N VAL A 224 -7.91 10.51 7.63
CA VAL A 224 -6.99 9.57 7.01
C VAL A 224 -7.29 9.38 5.53
N GLN A 225 -6.25 9.22 4.73
CA GLN A 225 -6.31 8.73 3.35
C GLN A 225 -5.30 7.60 3.13
N LEU A 226 -5.46 6.85 2.05
CA LEU A 226 -4.50 5.84 1.64
C LEU A 226 -3.82 6.29 0.34
N ASN A 227 -2.59 6.75 0.44
CA ASN A 227 -1.80 7.15 -0.73
C ASN A 227 -1.43 5.92 -1.54
N HIS A 228 -1.82 5.88 -2.81
CA HIS A 228 -1.58 4.74 -3.68
C HIS A 228 -0.62 5.13 -4.81
N TYR A 229 0.62 4.69 -4.71
CA TYR A 229 1.73 4.94 -5.64
C TYR A 229 1.83 3.79 -6.67
N ALA A 230 0.72 3.52 -7.36
CA ALA A 230 0.56 2.36 -8.22
C ALA A 230 1.55 2.30 -9.40
N LEU A 231 2.05 3.43 -9.86
CA LEU A 231 2.88 3.54 -11.06
C LEU A 231 4.36 3.72 -10.75
N LYS A 232 4.67 4.64 -9.82
CA LYS A 232 6.03 5.11 -9.56
C LYS A 232 6.63 5.82 -10.81
N SER A 233 7.93 5.69 -11.10
CA SER A 233 8.52 6.22 -12.35
C SER A 233 8.08 5.41 -13.58
N CYS A 234 8.26 5.98 -14.78
CA CYS A 234 8.00 5.25 -16.02
C CYS A 234 8.84 3.95 -16.10
N GLU A 235 10.11 4.02 -15.74
CA GLU A 235 11.00 2.85 -15.74
C GLU A 235 10.53 1.77 -14.74
N SER A 236 10.17 2.17 -13.51
CA SER A 236 9.64 1.22 -12.52
C SER A 236 8.30 0.61 -12.95
N TYR A 237 7.50 1.34 -13.72
CA TYR A 237 6.28 0.79 -14.30
C TYR A 237 6.54 -0.31 -15.33
N LEU A 238 7.58 -0.21 -16.16
CA LEU A 238 7.97 -1.29 -17.07
C LEU A 238 8.27 -2.59 -16.29
N VAL A 239 9.02 -2.48 -15.20
CA VAL A 239 9.30 -3.62 -14.32
C VAL A 239 8.01 -4.19 -13.73
N LYS A 240 7.11 -3.33 -13.24
CA LYS A 240 5.80 -3.75 -12.72
C LYS A 240 4.95 -4.45 -13.77
N LYS A 241 4.97 -3.99 -15.02
CA LYS A 241 4.24 -4.62 -16.15
C LYS A 241 4.66 -6.07 -16.35
N VAL A 242 5.97 -6.33 -16.38
CA VAL A 242 6.49 -7.69 -16.59
C VAL A 242 6.27 -8.61 -15.39
N ARG A 243 6.41 -8.08 -14.18
CA ARG A 243 6.09 -8.81 -12.95
C ARG A 243 4.64 -9.29 -12.91
N GLY A 244 3.72 -8.55 -13.51
CA GLY A 244 2.28 -8.79 -13.45
C GLY A 244 1.66 -8.39 -12.11
N ARG A 245 0.35 -8.59 -11.99
CA ARG A 245 -0.38 -8.38 -10.74
C ARG A 245 -0.34 -9.63 -9.87
N ALA A 246 -0.25 -9.47 -8.57
CA ALA A 246 -0.36 -10.57 -7.63
C ALA A 246 -1.74 -11.28 -7.67
N HIS A 247 -2.76 -10.66 -8.30
CA HIS A 247 -4.16 -11.12 -8.29
C HIS A 247 -4.69 -11.69 -9.60
N HIS A 248 -4.18 -11.22 -10.74
CA HIS A 248 -4.71 -11.56 -12.06
C HIS A 248 -3.60 -12.07 -12.95
N THR A 249 -3.54 -13.37 -13.13
CA THR A 249 -2.57 -14.06 -14.02
C THR A 249 -2.86 -13.87 -15.51
N GLY A 250 -3.84 -13.05 -15.90
CA GLY A 250 -4.28 -12.85 -17.28
C GLY A 250 -4.35 -11.39 -17.76
N ASP A 251 -4.33 -10.40 -16.86
CA ASP A 251 -4.40 -8.97 -17.24
C ASP A 251 -3.00 -8.40 -17.48
N SER A 252 -2.66 -8.10 -18.72
CA SER A 252 -1.45 -7.35 -19.04
C SER A 252 -1.57 -5.91 -18.55
N LEU A 253 -0.69 -5.48 -17.65
CA LEU A 253 -0.53 -4.07 -17.31
C LEU A 253 -0.02 -3.32 -18.55
N GLY A 254 -0.87 -2.56 -19.22
CA GLY A 254 -0.58 -1.80 -20.42
C GLY A 254 -0.83 -0.29 -20.23
N LEU A 255 -0.80 0.44 -21.35
CA LEU A 255 -1.04 1.89 -21.36
C LEU A 255 -2.41 2.29 -20.80
N GLU A 256 -3.43 1.44 -20.92
CA GLU A 256 -4.75 1.70 -20.35
C GLU A 256 -4.68 1.79 -18.82
N TYR A 257 -4.02 0.83 -18.14
CA TYR A 257 -3.82 0.89 -16.69
C TYR A 257 -3.00 2.10 -16.28
N TRP A 258 -1.93 2.41 -17.03
CA TRP A 258 -1.15 3.63 -16.82
C TRP A 258 -2.03 4.88 -16.84
N ASN A 259 -2.84 5.05 -17.88
CA ASN A 259 -3.72 6.22 -18.04
C ASN A 259 -4.77 6.33 -16.92
N ILE A 260 -5.30 5.20 -16.46
CA ILE A 260 -6.24 5.16 -15.34
C ILE A 260 -5.58 5.64 -14.04
N MET A 261 -4.38 5.16 -13.75
CA MET A 261 -3.71 5.38 -12.47
C MET A 261 -2.87 6.66 -12.44
N ASN A 262 -2.48 7.22 -13.60
CA ASN A 262 -1.60 8.38 -13.69
C ASN A 262 -2.33 9.69 -13.40
N GLN A 263 -2.62 9.95 -12.14
CA GLN A 263 -3.38 11.10 -11.68
C GLN A 263 -2.46 12.18 -11.12
N ASN A 264 -2.32 13.31 -11.84
CA ASN A 264 -1.35 14.38 -11.53
C ASN A 264 -2.01 15.76 -11.36
N ALA A 265 -3.32 15.85 -11.11
CA ALA A 265 -4.05 17.10 -11.20
C ALA A 265 -3.76 18.09 -10.06
N VAL A 266 -3.46 17.60 -8.86
CA VAL A 266 -3.21 18.45 -7.68
C VAL A 266 -1.89 18.07 -7.00
N VAL A 267 -1.26 19.03 -6.34
CA VAL A 267 -0.15 18.76 -5.42
C VAL A 267 -0.74 18.25 -4.11
N GLU A 268 -0.19 17.14 -3.61
CA GLU A 268 -0.60 16.52 -2.33
C GLU A 268 0.64 16.17 -1.51
N THR A 269 0.79 16.81 -0.39
CA THR A 269 1.99 16.76 0.45
C THR A 269 1.69 16.58 1.94
N SER A 270 0.44 16.29 2.29
CA SER A 270 0.05 16.15 3.70
C SER A 270 0.80 15.02 4.44
N ILE A 271 1.30 14.03 3.71
CA ILE A 271 2.15 12.96 4.26
C ILE A 271 3.51 13.46 4.78
N ASP A 272 3.93 14.66 4.40
CA ASP A 272 5.19 15.26 4.87
C ASP A 272 5.17 15.54 6.38
N ALA A 273 4.00 15.57 7.01
CA ALA A 273 3.86 15.71 8.47
C ALA A 273 4.65 14.66 9.27
N ILE A 274 4.91 13.48 8.68
CA ILE A 274 5.73 12.44 9.30
C ILE A 274 7.12 12.27 8.66
N ALA A 275 7.52 13.18 7.76
CA ALA A 275 8.74 12.99 6.95
C ALA A 275 10.00 12.79 7.81
N ALA A 276 10.18 13.60 8.87
CA ALA A 276 11.32 13.46 9.79
C ALA A 276 11.32 12.11 10.50
N ARG A 277 10.20 11.73 11.12
CA ARG A 277 10.06 10.45 11.83
C ARG A 277 10.25 9.25 10.90
N LYS A 278 9.73 9.31 9.67
CA LYS A 278 9.97 8.29 8.64
C LYS A 278 11.45 8.20 8.26
N ARG A 279 12.13 9.35 8.15
CA ARG A 279 13.58 9.40 7.86
C ARG A 279 14.37 8.76 8.98
N ASP A 280 14.08 9.07 10.23
CA ASP A 280 14.73 8.48 11.40
C ASP A 280 14.58 6.96 11.43
N CYS A 281 13.37 6.44 11.15
CA CYS A 281 13.13 5.00 11.03
C CYS A 281 13.93 4.38 9.87
N PHE A 282 14.00 5.04 8.72
CA PHE A 282 14.75 4.57 7.56
C PHE A 282 16.25 4.52 7.86
N ASP A 283 16.80 5.55 8.47
CA ASP A 283 18.21 5.65 8.81
C ASP A 283 18.60 4.59 9.87
N ASP A 284 17.71 4.29 10.84
CA ASP A 284 17.88 3.17 11.74
C ASP A 284 17.95 1.82 11.01
N LEU A 285 17.05 1.58 10.05
CA LEU A 285 17.09 0.36 9.23
C LEU A 285 18.38 0.26 8.43
N MET A 286 18.84 1.35 7.84
CA MET A 286 20.07 1.45 7.05
C MET A 286 21.34 1.40 7.90
N SER A 287 21.26 1.62 9.21
CA SER A 287 22.40 1.52 10.11
C SER A 287 22.99 0.10 10.22
N ASP A 288 22.17 -0.92 9.91
CA ASP A 288 22.66 -2.31 9.80
C ASP A 288 23.33 -2.53 8.43
N PRO A 289 24.64 -2.86 8.40
CA PRO A 289 25.38 -2.95 7.15
C PRO A 289 24.82 -3.99 6.16
N GLU A 290 24.25 -5.10 6.67
CA GLU A 290 23.69 -6.14 5.81
C GLU A 290 22.33 -5.70 5.23
N THR A 291 21.48 -5.03 6.00
CA THR A 291 20.25 -4.41 5.50
C THR A 291 20.56 -3.39 4.39
N ALA A 292 21.55 -2.51 4.60
CA ALA A 292 21.98 -1.53 3.61
C ALA A 292 22.51 -2.21 2.34
N ARG A 293 23.35 -3.24 2.48
CA ARG A 293 23.88 -4.01 1.35
C ARG A 293 22.76 -4.64 0.51
N LEU A 294 21.79 -5.30 1.17
CA LEU A 294 20.66 -5.96 0.50
C LEU A 294 19.74 -4.94 -0.19
N HIS A 295 19.50 -3.79 0.42
CA HIS A 295 18.75 -2.69 -0.20
C HIS A 295 19.42 -2.19 -1.48
N HIS A 296 20.72 -1.86 -1.41
CA HIS A 296 21.46 -1.43 -2.61
C HIS A 296 21.50 -2.50 -3.69
N GLN A 297 21.67 -3.77 -3.31
CA GLN A 297 21.59 -4.89 -4.25
C GLN A 297 20.22 -4.97 -4.95
N SER A 298 19.12 -4.76 -4.23
CA SER A 298 17.77 -4.74 -4.82
C SER A 298 17.61 -3.57 -5.80
N CYS A 299 18.15 -2.39 -5.48
CA CYS A 299 18.18 -1.24 -6.38
C CYS A 299 18.99 -1.52 -7.66
N GLU A 300 20.13 -2.21 -7.55
CA GLU A 300 20.95 -2.61 -8.70
C GLU A 300 20.23 -3.63 -9.59
N LEU A 301 19.60 -4.63 -8.99
CA LEU A 301 18.80 -5.62 -9.72
C LEU A 301 17.64 -4.95 -10.47
N HIS A 302 16.99 -3.96 -9.86
CA HIS A 302 15.94 -3.19 -10.48
C HIS A 302 16.45 -2.38 -11.69
N ARG A 303 17.60 -1.67 -11.55
CA ARG A 303 18.24 -0.95 -12.66
C ARG A 303 18.65 -1.88 -13.80
N LYS A 304 19.19 -3.06 -13.46
CA LYS A 304 19.53 -4.07 -14.44
C LYS A 304 18.30 -4.53 -15.23
N GLN A 305 17.22 -4.83 -14.54
CA GLN A 305 15.96 -5.25 -15.17
C GLN A 305 15.38 -4.14 -16.07
N ILE A 306 15.42 -2.87 -15.62
CA ILE A 306 15.04 -1.72 -16.45
C ILE A 306 15.86 -1.69 -17.74
N SER A 307 17.20 -1.81 -17.63
CA SER A 307 18.09 -1.79 -18.80
C SER A 307 17.78 -2.92 -19.79
N GLU A 308 17.53 -4.13 -19.29
CA GLU A 308 17.14 -5.29 -20.12
C GLU A 308 15.80 -5.05 -20.84
N LEU A 309 14.81 -4.49 -20.15
CA LEU A 309 13.49 -4.18 -20.72
C LEU A 309 13.58 -3.10 -21.80
N LEU A 310 14.33 -2.03 -21.55
CA LEU A 310 14.55 -0.95 -22.52
C LEU A 310 15.34 -1.41 -23.76
N GLY A 311 15.98 -2.57 -23.74
CA GLY A 311 16.56 -3.23 -24.91
C GLY A 311 15.53 -3.78 -25.90
N THR A 312 14.23 -3.82 -25.56
CA THR A 312 13.17 -4.38 -26.42
C THR A 312 12.32 -3.30 -27.07
N SER A 313 11.94 -3.47 -28.34
CA SER A 313 11.14 -2.48 -29.08
C SER A 313 9.77 -2.24 -28.44
N GLU A 314 9.13 -3.29 -27.86
CA GLU A 314 7.84 -3.17 -27.18
C GLU A 314 7.92 -2.21 -25.98
N MET A 315 8.95 -2.33 -25.14
CA MET A 315 9.10 -1.50 -23.94
C MET A 315 9.56 -0.08 -24.29
N GLN A 316 10.36 0.09 -25.35
CA GLN A 316 10.71 1.41 -25.88
C GLN A 316 9.47 2.16 -26.38
N GLU A 317 8.59 1.48 -27.12
CA GLU A 317 7.34 2.07 -27.58
C GLU A 317 6.43 2.45 -26.43
N LEU A 318 6.26 1.56 -25.43
CA LEU A 318 5.47 1.87 -24.23
C LEU A 318 6.07 3.07 -23.47
N MET A 319 7.40 3.13 -23.31
CA MET A 319 8.09 4.26 -22.68
C MET A 319 7.80 5.55 -23.43
N HIS A 320 7.91 5.54 -24.76
CA HIS A 320 7.62 6.69 -25.60
C HIS A 320 6.15 7.16 -25.42
N GLN A 321 5.20 6.24 -25.43
CA GLN A 321 3.79 6.57 -25.24
C GLN A 321 3.52 7.18 -23.86
N MET A 322 4.13 6.66 -22.78
CA MET A 322 3.99 7.19 -21.43
C MET A 322 4.58 8.60 -21.29
N THR A 323 5.74 8.85 -21.88
CA THR A 323 6.43 10.15 -21.78
C THR A 323 5.79 11.23 -22.64
N THR A 324 5.31 10.91 -23.84
CA THR A 324 4.63 11.87 -24.74
C THR A 324 3.31 12.36 -24.16
N GLN A 325 2.58 11.51 -23.44
CA GLN A 325 1.34 11.92 -22.76
C GLN A 325 1.60 12.83 -21.56
N ALA A 326 2.72 12.69 -20.86
CA ALA A 326 3.09 13.58 -19.76
C ALA A 326 3.27 15.03 -20.22
N ASP A 327 3.83 15.26 -21.41
CA ASP A 327 4.04 16.59 -21.99
C ASP A 327 2.74 17.29 -22.38
N THR A 328 1.71 16.54 -22.76
CA THR A 328 0.40 17.13 -23.11
C THR A 328 -0.39 17.61 -21.90
N VAL A 329 -0.23 16.96 -20.76
CA VAL A 329 -0.91 17.35 -19.50
C VAL A 329 -0.27 18.61 -18.89
N THR A 330 1.05 18.77 -19.02
CA THR A 330 1.76 19.96 -18.53
C THR A 330 1.50 21.21 -19.37
N ARG A 331 1.29 21.07 -20.68
CA ARG A 331 0.98 22.21 -21.59
C ARG A 331 -0.46 22.67 -21.58
N GLY A 332 -1.40 21.87 -21.10
CA GLY A 332 -2.82 22.24 -20.99
C GLY A 332 -3.22 22.89 -19.66
N ALA A 333 -2.27 23.10 -18.74
CA ALA A 333 -2.46 23.69 -17.43
C ALA A 333 -1.87 25.11 -17.28
N THR A 334 -1.39 25.70 -18.39
CA THR A 334 -1.01 27.11 -18.53
C THR A 334 -2.09 27.85 -19.30
#